data_ced8d6d6db39361f9bfc80295db3532c
#
_entry.id   ced8d6d6db39361f9bfc80295db3532c
#
_cell.length_a   1.000
_cell.length_b   1.000
_cell.length_c   1.000
_cell.angle_alpha   90.00
_cell.angle_beta   90.00
_cell.angle_gamma   90.00
#
_symmetry.space_group_name_H-M   'P 1'
#
loop_
_entity.id
_entity.type
_entity.pdbx_description
1 polymer ?
#
loop_
_entity_poly.entity_id
_entity_poly.type
_entity_poly.pdbx_seq_one_letter_code
_entity_poly.pdbx_strand_id
1 'polypeptide(L)'
;MNTEVQLPTVPAFMEPLLPQGAGDFTWGIKASFRTYFERLPDHAYDLSGGAEGTESGGFRFPGRGAPTRDENGLWVIPFSGRLVLTAHFGALSVLIADPEVLVSPQGGVSLSAIVDEVEGRAARMVIADLAFEGTGGERLSPEANFSASLARDGQYLFMGNYYAGDPLDPAIIKSQPFPQE
;
A
#
# COMPACT_ATOMS: atom_id res chain seq x y z
N MET A 1 -30.97 21.61 -23.23
CA MET A 1 -30.59 20.35 -22.56
C MET A 1 -29.22 20.53 -21.94
N ASN A 2 -29.17 20.71 -20.64
CA ASN A 2 -27.90 20.74 -19.92
C ASN A 2 -27.51 19.32 -19.60
N THR A 3 -26.56 18.81 -20.35
CA THR A 3 -25.87 17.58 -19.94
C THR A 3 -24.94 18.00 -18.82
N GLU A 4 -25.40 17.89 -17.59
CA GLU A 4 -24.52 17.99 -16.45
C GLU A 4 -23.52 16.84 -16.58
N VAL A 5 -22.29 17.18 -16.96
CA VAL A 5 -21.18 16.24 -16.84
C VAL A 5 -20.95 16.08 -15.36
N GLN A 6 -21.55 15.04 -14.78
CA GLN A 6 -21.25 14.63 -13.43
C GLN A 6 -19.78 14.25 -13.40
N LEU A 7 -18.97 15.14 -12.82
CA LEU A 7 -17.59 14.79 -12.50
C LEU A 7 -17.62 13.56 -11.57
N PRO A 8 -16.80 12.54 -11.86
CA PRO A 8 -16.79 11.35 -11.00
C PRO A 8 -16.49 11.77 -9.57
N THR A 9 -17.34 11.31 -8.66
CA THR A 9 -17.24 11.60 -7.24
C THR A 9 -15.99 10.92 -6.70
N VAL A 10 -15.05 11.72 -6.20
CA VAL A 10 -13.87 11.20 -5.51
C VAL A 10 -14.32 10.64 -4.18
N PRO A 11 -13.89 9.42 -3.77
CA PRO A 11 -14.18 8.90 -2.45
C PRO A 11 -13.75 9.89 -1.36
N ALA A 12 -14.54 10.00 -0.30
CA ALA A 12 -14.34 11.01 0.74
C ALA A 12 -12.93 10.94 1.37
N PHE A 13 -12.36 9.73 1.52
CA PHE A 13 -11.03 9.58 2.10
C PHE A 13 -9.93 10.19 1.23
N MET A 14 -10.16 10.37 -0.07
CA MET A 14 -9.19 10.96 -0.99
C MET A 14 -9.19 12.48 -0.98
N GLU A 15 -10.26 13.13 -0.53
CA GLU A 15 -10.36 14.59 -0.54
C GLU A 15 -9.19 15.26 0.15
N PRO A 16 -8.77 14.82 1.36
CA PRO A 16 -7.60 15.41 2.03
C PRO A 16 -6.28 15.18 1.28
N LEU A 17 -6.22 14.22 0.38
CA LEU A 17 -4.99 13.84 -0.32
C LEU A 17 -4.80 14.62 -1.63
N LEU A 18 -5.87 15.16 -2.22
CA LEU A 18 -5.85 15.69 -3.59
C LEU A 18 -4.90 16.88 -3.80
N PRO A 19 -4.75 17.86 -2.88
CA PRO A 19 -3.87 19.01 -3.15
C PRO A 19 -2.39 18.69 -3.02
N GLN A 20 -1.99 17.82 -2.08
CA GLN A 20 -0.60 17.64 -1.66
C GLN A 20 -0.11 16.21 -1.67
N GLY A 21 -1.02 15.24 -1.76
CA GLY A 21 -0.71 13.82 -1.64
C GLY A 21 -0.81 13.32 -0.21
N ALA A 22 -0.52 12.04 -0.04
CA ALA A 22 -0.49 11.38 1.25
C ALA A 22 0.80 11.73 2.01
N GLY A 23 0.74 11.72 3.34
CA GLY A 23 1.92 11.79 4.20
C GLY A 23 2.67 10.47 4.18
N ASP A 24 1.99 9.40 4.54
CA ASP A 24 2.57 8.06 4.48
C ASP A 24 1.51 6.96 4.35
N PHE A 25 1.99 5.76 4.06
CA PHE A 25 1.24 4.51 4.03
C PHE A 25 1.87 3.54 5.00
N THR A 26 1.07 2.98 5.91
CA THR A 26 1.56 2.04 6.93
C THR A 26 0.85 0.70 6.76
N TRP A 27 1.64 -0.37 6.71
CA TRP A 27 1.12 -1.72 6.53
C TRP A 27 2.08 -2.76 7.10
N GLY A 28 1.53 -3.78 7.73
CA GLY A 28 2.31 -4.85 8.34
C GLY A 28 2.37 -6.14 7.53
N ILE A 29 1.81 -6.15 6.33
CA ILE A 29 1.67 -7.34 5.47
C ILE A 29 0.70 -8.34 6.12
N LYS A 30 1.20 -9.17 7.01
CA LYS A 30 0.43 -10.16 7.77
C LYS A 30 1.19 -10.53 9.04
N ALA A 31 0.57 -10.27 10.19
CA ALA A 31 1.22 -10.47 11.49
C ALA A 31 1.71 -11.93 11.68
N SER A 32 0.89 -12.90 11.29
CA SER A 32 1.27 -14.31 11.40
C SER A 32 2.44 -14.68 10.49
N PHE A 33 2.54 -14.06 9.33
CA PHE A 33 3.67 -14.23 8.43
C PHE A 33 4.94 -13.63 9.04
N ARG A 34 4.86 -12.44 9.61
CA ARG A 34 6.02 -11.82 10.29
C ARG A 34 6.48 -12.68 11.47
N THR A 35 5.56 -13.21 12.25
CA THR A 35 5.90 -14.11 13.36
C THR A 35 6.66 -15.34 12.88
N TYR A 36 6.19 -15.98 11.81
CA TYR A 36 6.88 -17.09 11.18
C TYR A 36 8.27 -16.68 10.66
N PHE A 37 8.33 -15.60 9.92
CA PHE A 37 9.55 -15.11 9.27
C PHE A 37 10.64 -14.76 10.31
N GLU A 38 10.26 -14.12 11.40
CA GLU A 38 11.20 -13.68 12.44
C GLU A 38 11.76 -14.83 13.28
N ARG A 39 11.16 -16.01 13.19
CA ARG A 39 11.70 -17.24 13.80
C ARG A 39 12.79 -17.91 12.97
N LEU A 40 12.93 -17.53 11.71
CA LEU A 40 13.96 -18.07 10.85
C LEU A 40 15.31 -17.47 11.24
N PRO A 41 16.37 -18.29 11.47
CA PRO A 41 17.62 -17.82 12.05
C PRO A 41 18.32 -16.76 11.21
N ASP A 42 18.17 -16.80 9.91
CA ASP A 42 18.83 -15.92 8.96
C ASP A 42 17.88 -14.88 8.34
N HIS A 43 16.72 -14.66 8.97
CA HIS A 43 15.78 -13.65 8.46
C HIS A 43 16.41 -12.24 8.51
N ALA A 44 16.10 -11.46 7.51
CA ALA A 44 16.51 -10.07 7.44
C ALA A 44 15.44 -9.22 6.75
N TYR A 45 15.20 -8.04 7.31
CA TYR A 45 14.45 -6.97 6.68
C TYR A 45 15.45 -5.93 6.18
N ASP A 46 15.41 -5.64 4.89
CA ASP A 46 16.21 -4.58 4.30
C ASP A 46 15.28 -3.46 3.82
N LEU A 47 15.43 -2.29 4.45
CA LEU A 47 14.57 -1.13 4.19
C LEU A 47 15.41 -0.01 3.58
N SER A 48 14.94 0.57 2.48
CA SER A 48 15.62 1.65 1.79
C SER A 48 14.61 2.55 1.05
N GLY A 49 15.10 3.61 0.41
CA GLY A 49 14.26 4.50 -0.39
C GLY A 49 13.23 5.29 0.40
N GLY A 50 13.41 5.42 1.71
CA GLY A 50 12.47 6.12 2.59
C GLY A 50 11.57 5.20 3.41
N ALA A 51 11.53 3.91 3.11
CA ALA A 51 10.76 2.96 3.91
C ALA A 51 11.39 2.77 5.29
N GLU A 52 10.55 2.69 6.32
CA GLU A 52 10.99 2.53 7.71
C GLU A 52 10.12 1.49 8.43
N GLY A 53 10.71 0.83 9.43
CA GLY A 53 9.96 -0.01 10.35
C GLY A 53 9.18 0.83 11.35
N THR A 54 8.03 0.31 11.82
CA THR A 54 7.22 0.94 12.86
C THR A 54 7.38 0.21 14.19
N GLU A 55 7.01 0.86 15.29
CA GLU A 55 7.04 0.26 16.64
C GLU A 55 6.15 -0.99 16.74
N SER A 56 5.07 -1.03 15.99
CA SER A 56 4.15 -2.17 15.96
C SER A 56 4.65 -3.36 15.11
N GLY A 57 5.81 -3.23 14.49
CA GLY A 57 6.41 -4.27 13.66
C GLY A 57 6.03 -4.22 12.20
N GLY A 58 5.24 -3.25 11.79
CA GLY A 58 4.91 -3.01 10.38
C GLY A 58 5.90 -2.08 9.69
N PHE A 59 5.50 -1.56 8.55
CA PHE A 59 6.35 -0.75 7.68
C PHE A 59 5.62 0.51 7.25
N ARG A 60 6.37 1.61 7.13
CA ARG A 60 5.87 2.90 6.69
C ARG A 60 6.58 3.31 5.41
N PHE A 61 5.80 3.74 4.44
CA PHE A 61 6.28 4.22 3.13
C PHE A 61 5.83 5.67 2.97
N PRO A 62 6.76 6.61 2.75
CA PRO A 62 6.39 8.02 2.59
C PRO A 62 5.62 8.27 1.29
N GLY A 63 4.76 9.26 1.31
CA GLY A 63 4.02 9.69 0.13
C GLY A 63 4.94 10.25 -0.95
N ARG A 64 4.58 10.03 -2.21
CA ARG A 64 5.37 10.44 -3.37
C ARG A 64 4.56 11.35 -4.28
N GLY A 65 4.10 12.48 -3.74
CA GLY A 65 3.37 13.47 -4.51
C GLY A 65 1.86 13.25 -4.53
N ALA A 66 1.18 14.09 -5.27
CA ALA A 66 -0.28 14.09 -5.36
C ALA A 66 -0.79 12.84 -6.09
N PRO A 67 -2.00 12.37 -5.75
CA PRO A 67 -2.65 11.34 -6.54
C PRO A 67 -2.80 11.76 -8.00
N THR A 68 -2.62 10.82 -8.90
CA THR A 68 -2.82 11.02 -10.34
C THR A 68 -3.98 10.17 -10.81
N ARG A 69 -4.59 10.59 -11.90
CA ARG A 69 -5.70 9.86 -12.51
C ARG A 69 -5.32 9.49 -13.93
N ASP A 70 -5.49 8.22 -14.29
CA ASP A 70 -5.21 7.78 -15.64
C ASP A 70 -6.41 8.02 -16.58
N GLU A 71 -6.22 7.71 -17.86
CA GLU A 71 -7.24 7.91 -18.88
C GLU A 71 -8.49 7.04 -18.70
N ASN A 72 -8.38 5.96 -17.92
CA ASN A 72 -9.49 5.07 -17.60
C ASN A 72 -10.23 5.47 -16.31
N GLY A 73 -9.79 6.55 -15.67
CA GLY A 73 -10.39 7.04 -14.44
C GLY A 73 -9.86 6.39 -13.17
N LEU A 74 -8.78 5.59 -13.27
CA LEU A 74 -8.14 4.98 -12.12
C LEU A 74 -7.28 6.03 -11.39
N TRP A 75 -7.55 6.22 -10.10
CA TRP A 75 -6.71 7.04 -9.25
C TRP A 75 -5.53 6.22 -8.73
N VAL A 76 -4.35 6.82 -8.75
CA VAL A 76 -3.12 6.24 -8.23
C VAL A 76 -2.58 7.13 -7.12
N ILE A 77 -2.50 6.59 -5.91
CA ILE A 77 -1.92 7.27 -4.75
C ILE A 77 -0.54 6.66 -4.53
N PRO A 78 0.55 7.38 -4.91
CA PRO A 78 1.88 6.78 -4.91
C PRO A 78 2.62 6.97 -3.59
N PHE A 79 3.42 5.97 -3.24
CA PHE A 79 4.33 5.98 -2.09
C PHE A 79 5.71 5.53 -2.53
N SER A 80 6.72 5.87 -1.76
CA SER A 80 8.11 5.50 -2.02
C SER A 80 8.61 4.54 -0.97
N GLY A 81 9.57 3.73 -1.36
CA GLY A 81 10.30 2.91 -0.42
C GLY A 81 10.46 1.49 -0.91
N ARG A 82 11.45 0.82 -0.35
CA ARG A 82 11.82 -0.53 -0.74
C ARG A 82 11.96 -1.39 0.50
N LEU A 83 11.23 -2.50 0.54
CA LEU A 83 11.29 -3.50 1.57
C LEU A 83 11.67 -4.82 0.94
N VAL A 84 12.75 -5.44 1.41
CA VAL A 84 13.16 -6.78 0.99
C VAL A 84 13.22 -7.67 2.23
N LEU A 85 12.52 -8.79 2.18
CA LEU A 85 12.57 -9.83 3.21
C LEU A 85 13.36 -11.01 2.65
N THR A 86 14.41 -11.43 3.35
CA THR A 86 15.22 -12.59 2.95
C THR A 86 15.38 -13.57 4.09
N ALA A 87 15.37 -14.86 3.78
CA ALA A 87 15.61 -15.96 4.70
C ALA A 87 15.96 -17.24 3.92
N HIS A 88 16.25 -18.32 4.63
CA HIS A 88 16.60 -19.62 4.03
C HIS A 88 17.75 -19.49 3.01
N PHE A 89 18.81 -18.73 3.40
CA PHE A 89 19.99 -18.51 2.56
C PHE A 89 19.66 -17.90 1.19
N GLY A 90 18.64 -17.03 1.15
CA GLY A 90 18.18 -16.38 -0.07
C GLY A 90 17.10 -17.14 -0.85
N ALA A 91 16.75 -18.35 -0.42
CA ALA A 91 15.67 -19.09 -1.07
C ALA A 91 14.31 -18.46 -0.84
N LEU A 92 14.10 -17.79 0.31
CA LEU A 92 12.95 -16.94 0.55
C LEU A 92 13.38 -15.49 0.30
N SER A 93 12.75 -14.85 -0.67
CA SER A 93 13.00 -13.45 -0.98
C SER A 93 11.69 -12.80 -1.41
N VAL A 94 11.28 -11.76 -0.68
CA VAL A 94 10.06 -11.01 -0.98
C VAL A 94 10.44 -9.53 -1.15
N LEU A 95 10.06 -8.97 -2.29
CA LEU A 95 10.24 -7.54 -2.59
C LEU A 95 8.89 -6.85 -2.58
N ILE A 96 8.80 -5.75 -1.85
CA ILE A 96 7.67 -4.80 -1.90
C ILE A 96 8.28 -3.42 -2.03
N ALA A 97 8.17 -2.83 -3.22
CA ALA A 97 8.76 -1.53 -3.49
C ALA A 97 7.76 -0.57 -4.12
N ASP A 98 7.90 0.70 -3.79
CA ASP A 98 7.09 1.81 -4.30
C ASP A 98 5.60 1.46 -4.38
N PRO A 99 4.97 1.18 -3.22
CA PRO A 99 3.56 0.80 -3.23
C PRO A 99 2.66 1.90 -3.75
N GLU A 100 1.58 1.51 -4.38
CA GLU A 100 0.55 2.42 -4.88
C GLU A 100 -0.81 1.93 -4.43
N VAL A 101 -1.62 2.81 -3.88
CA VAL A 101 -3.03 2.52 -3.64
C VAL A 101 -3.82 2.96 -4.85
N LEU A 102 -4.59 2.03 -5.42
CA LEU A 102 -5.36 2.23 -6.63
C LEU A 102 -6.83 2.34 -6.28
N VAL A 103 -7.52 3.36 -6.80
CA VAL A 103 -8.94 3.56 -6.57
C VAL A 103 -9.66 3.57 -7.91
N SER A 104 -10.50 2.56 -8.14
CA SER A 104 -11.23 2.44 -9.40
C SER A 104 -12.39 3.43 -9.47
N PRO A 105 -12.87 3.77 -10.69
CA PRO A 105 -14.05 4.63 -10.84
C PRO A 105 -15.30 4.07 -10.16
N GLN A 106 -15.36 2.76 -9.95
CA GLN A 106 -16.47 2.08 -9.29
C GLN A 106 -16.31 2.02 -7.77
N GLY A 107 -15.21 2.58 -7.23
CA GLY A 107 -14.96 2.66 -5.79
C GLY A 107 -14.15 1.51 -5.22
N GLY A 108 -13.72 0.53 -6.02
CA GLY A 108 -12.83 -0.54 -5.58
C GLY A 108 -11.45 -0.01 -5.25
N VAL A 109 -10.86 -0.49 -4.16
CA VAL A 109 -9.53 -0.06 -3.71
C VAL A 109 -8.60 -1.26 -3.67
N SER A 110 -7.39 -1.09 -4.17
CA SER A 110 -6.38 -2.15 -4.16
C SER A 110 -5.00 -1.58 -3.89
N LEU A 111 -4.08 -2.46 -3.51
CA LEU A 111 -2.69 -2.13 -3.26
C LEU A 111 -1.83 -2.82 -4.30
N SER A 112 -1.04 -2.06 -5.03
CA SER A 112 -0.04 -2.59 -5.93
C SER A 112 1.37 -2.25 -5.43
N ALA A 113 2.34 -3.04 -5.84
CA ALA A 113 3.75 -2.79 -5.54
C ALA A 113 4.63 -3.42 -6.61
N ILE A 114 5.85 -2.94 -6.70
CA ILE A 114 6.89 -3.63 -7.46
C ILE A 114 7.30 -4.84 -6.64
N VAL A 115 7.19 -6.03 -7.22
CA VAL A 115 7.44 -7.31 -6.53
C VAL A 115 8.58 -8.10 -7.16
N ASP A 116 9.09 -7.67 -8.30
CA ASP A 116 10.20 -8.30 -8.98
C ASP A 116 10.94 -7.29 -9.86
N GLU A 117 12.24 -7.52 -10.02
CA GLU A 117 13.09 -6.72 -10.90
C GLU A 117 13.99 -7.68 -11.65
N VAL A 118 13.74 -7.85 -12.95
CA VAL A 118 14.52 -8.71 -13.84
C VAL A 118 15.12 -7.88 -14.95
N GLU A 119 16.44 -7.92 -15.09
CA GLU A 119 17.17 -7.23 -16.16
C GLU A 119 16.85 -5.72 -16.26
N GLY A 120 16.72 -5.06 -15.10
CA GLY A 120 16.39 -3.63 -15.02
C GLY A 120 14.91 -3.31 -15.27
N ARG A 121 14.06 -4.33 -15.40
CA ARG A 121 12.62 -4.16 -15.55
C ARG A 121 11.90 -4.47 -14.25
N ALA A 122 11.12 -3.51 -13.78
CA ALA A 122 10.29 -3.67 -12.60
C ALA A 122 8.96 -4.31 -12.98
N ALA A 123 8.56 -5.35 -12.24
CA ALA A 123 7.25 -5.97 -12.38
C ALA A 123 6.35 -5.51 -11.23
N ARG A 124 5.25 -4.84 -11.57
CA ARG A 124 4.26 -4.34 -10.61
C ARG A 124 3.04 -5.26 -10.64
N MET A 125 2.54 -5.60 -9.46
CA MET A 125 1.35 -6.45 -9.31
C MET A 125 0.41 -5.87 -8.27
N VAL A 126 -0.89 -6.11 -8.44
CA VAL A 126 -1.88 -5.90 -7.36
C VAL A 126 -1.71 -7.04 -6.37
N ILE A 127 -1.32 -6.72 -5.14
CA ILE A 127 -1.01 -7.70 -4.11
C ILE A 127 -2.11 -7.86 -3.07
N ALA A 128 -2.93 -6.83 -2.87
CA ALA A 128 -4.00 -6.86 -1.89
C ALA A 128 -5.22 -6.10 -2.37
N ASP A 129 -6.38 -6.55 -1.93
CA ASP A 129 -7.63 -5.82 -2.03
C ASP A 129 -7.86 -5.08 -0.71
N LEU A 130 -8.27 -3.82 -0.79
CA LEU A 130 -8.50 -2.96 0.36
C LEU A 130 -9.96 -2.59 0.47
N ALA A 131 -10.50 -2.60 1.69
CA ALA A 131 -11.85 -2.14 1.98
C ALA A 131 -11.78 -1.00 3.00
N PHE A 132 -12.35 0.15 2.65
CA PHE A 132 -12.35 1.32 3.52
C PHE A 132 -13.21 1.05 4.75
N GLU A 133 -12.63 1.25 5.95
CA GLU A 133 -13.27 0.97 7.24
C GLU A 133 -13.65 2.25 8.00
N GLY A 134 -13.12 3.39 7.61
CA GLY A 134 -13.42 4.66 8.26
C GLY A 134 -12.18 5.53 8.43
N THR A 135 -12.42 6.74 8.94
CA THR A 135 -11.37 7.70 9.24
C THR A 135 -11.05 7.67 10.73
N GLY A 136 -9.79 7.91 11.06
CA GLY A 136 -9.31 8.04 12.43
C GLY A 136 -8.26 9.14 12.51
N GLY A 137 -7.48 9.14 13.59
CA GLY A 137 -6.41 10.10 13.80
C GLY A 137 -6.90 11.44 14.30
N GLU A 138 -5.97 12.38 14.44
CA GLU A 138 -6.24 13.73 14.87
C GLU A 138 -6.79 14.59 13.72
N ARG A 139 -7.52 15.64 14.07
CA ARG A 139 -8.14 16.56 13.11
C ARG A 139 -7.17 17.12 12.07
N LEU A 140 -5.90 17.34 12.47
CA LEU A 140 -4.87 17.92 11.60
C LEU A 140 -4.12 16.88 10.79
N SER A 141 -4.27 15.58 11.13
CA SER A 141 -3.63 14.47 10.45
C SER A 141 -4.61 13.31 10.35
N PRO A 142 -5.64 13.46 9.51
CA PRO A 142 -6.63 12.38 9.37
C PRO A 142 -6.01 11.13 8.78
N GLU A 143 -6.49 9.98 9.25
CA GLU A 143 -6.08 8.66 8.79
C GLU A 143 -7.24 7.96 8.09
N ALA A 144 -6.98 7.38 6.94
CA ALA A 144 -7.91 6.47 6.28
C ALA A 144 -7.50 5.04 6.59
N ASN A 145 -8.41 4.28 7.18
CA ASN A 145 -8.18 2.91 7.61
C ASN A 145 -8.84 1.93 6.65
N PHE A 146 -8.13 0.87 6.31
CA PHE A 146 -8.59 -0.16 5.40
C PHE A 146 -8.35 -1.54 6.00
N SER A 147 -9.32 -2.45 5.84
CA SER A 147 -9.03 -3.86 5.96
C SER A 147 -8.40 -4.35 4.66
N ALA A 148 -7.59 -5.39 4.74
CA ALA A 148 -6.86 -5.90 3.58
C ALA A 148 -7.02 -7.41 3.47
N SER A 149 -7.11 -7.89 2.23
CA SER A 149 -7.13 -9.31 1.91
C SER A 149 -6.19 -9.57 0.74
N LEU A 150 -5.66 -10.80 0.66
CA LEU A 150 -4.71 -11.16 -0.38
C LEU A 150 -5.40 -11.16 -1.74
N ALA A 151 -4.86 -10.42 -2.70
CA ALA A 151 -5.32 -10.46 -4.07
C ALA A 151 -4.79 -11.71 -4.77
N ARG A 152 -5.42 -12.08 -5.88
CA ARG A 152 -5.05 -13.27 -6.64
C ARG A 152 -3.56 -13.28 -7.01
N ASP A 153 -3.06 -12.17 -7.57
CA ASP A 153 -1.66 -12.08 -7.98
C ASP A 153 -0.72 -11.96 -6.79
N GLY A 154 -1.22 -11.51 -5.64
CA GLY A 154 -0.44 -11.43 -4.40
C GLY A 154 0.00 -12.78 -3.85
N GLN A 155 -0.64 -13.86 -4.27
CA GLN A 155 -0.23 -15.22 -3.89
C GLN A 155 1.21 -15.53 -4.31
N TYR A 156 1.68 -14.88 -5.37
CA TYR A 156 3.06 -15.00 -5.86
C TYR A 156 4.09 -14.61 -4.77
N LEU A 157 3.81 -13.59 -3.97
CA LEU A 157 4.74 -13.12 -2.94
C LEU A 157 5.02 -14.16 -1.86
N PHE A 158 4.05 -15.01 -1.59
CA PHE A 158 4.11 -15.97 -0.49
C PHE A 158 4.32 -17.40 -0.97
N MET A 159 4.78 -17.58 -2.21
CA MET A 159 5.08 -18.89 -2.80
C MET A 159 3.93 -19.89 -2.69
N GLY A 160 2.68 -19.41 -2.78
CA GLY A 160 1.50 -20.25 -2.70
C GLY A 160 1.11 -20.72 -1.30
N ASN A 161 1.73 -20.20 -0.24
CA ASN A 161 1.40 -20.57 1.14
C ASN A 161 0.12 -19.92 1.67
N TYR A 162 -0.36 -18.89 0.98
CA TYR A 162 -1.61 -18.20 1.29
C TYR A 162 -2.47 -18.12 0.04
N TYR A 163 -3.78 -17.98 0.24
CA TYR A 163 -4.76 -18.00 -0.84
C TYR A 163 -5.40 -16.63 -1.03
N ALA A 164 -5.88 -16.37 -2.24
CA ALA A 164 -6.66 -15.17 -2.53
C ALA A 164 -7.84 -15.08 -1.56
N GLY A 165 -8.05 -13.88 -0.99
CA GLY A 165 -9.07 -13.62 0.02
C GLY A 165 -8.61 -13.82 1.46
N ASP A 166 -7.43 -14.41 1.69
CA ASP A 166 -6.91 -14.54 3.06
C ASP A 166 -6.71 -13.16 3.69
N PRO A 167 -7.08 -12.98 4.97
CA PRO A 167 -6.93 -11.69 5.63
C PRO A 167 -5.46 -11.32 5.80
N LEU A 168 -5.15 -10.06 5.50
CA LEU A 168 -3.87 -9.44 5.73
C LEU A 168 -4.00 -8.38 6.83
N ASP A 169 -2.88 -7.81 7.25
CA ASP A 169 -2.92 -6.72 8.22
C ASP A 169 -3.63 -5.50 7.64
N PRO A 170 -4.31 -4.71 8.49
CA PRO A 170 -4.94 -3.48 8.06
C PRO A 170 -3.90 -2.49 7.52
N ALA A 171 -4.32 -1.67 6.57
CA ALA A 171 -3.51 -0.63 5.96
C ALA A 171 -4.04 0.74 6.35
N ILE A 172 -3.14 1.71 6.52
CA ILE A 172 -3.48 3.06 6.93
C ILE A 172 -2.80 4.05 6.01
N ILE A 173 -3.58 4.99 5.44
CA ILE A 173 -3.05 6.13 4.72
C ILE A 173 -3.19 7.36 5.62
N LYS A 174 -2.07 7.99 5.94
CA LYS A 174 -2.03 9.26 6.64
C LYS A 174 -2.01 10.41 5.66
N SER A 175 -2.85 11.41 5.89
CA SER A 175 -2.76 12.67 5.15
C SER A 175 -1.57 13.47 5.64
N GLN A 176 -1.03 14.33 4.76
CA GLN A 176 -0.03 15.29 5.17
C GLN A 176 -0.68 16.29 6.13
N PRO A 177 0.05 16.71 7.19
CA PRO A 177 -0.46 17.79 8.03
C PRO A 177 -0.65 19.05 7.19
N PHE A 178 -1.73 19.79 7.47
CA PHE A 178 -1.94 21.07 6.81
C PHE A 178 -0.73 21.98 7.10
N PRO A 179 -0.23 22.75 6.09
CA PRO A 179 0.84 23.70 6.36
C PRO A 179 0.37 24.68 7.43
N GLN A 180 1.16 24.79 8.49
CA GLN A 180 0.94 25.80 9.51
C GLN A 180 1.36 27.15 8.92
N GLU A 181 0.43 28.09 8.89
CA GLU A 181 0.74 29.47 8.59
C GLU A 181 1.56 30.11 9.72
#